data_11b7c0f2b82a3ba8b3b8bf9007e4423b
#
_entry.id   11b7c0f2b82a3ba8b3b8bf9007e4423b
#
_cell.length_a   1.000
_cell.length_b   1.000
_cell.length_c   1.000
_cell.angle_alpha   90.00
_cell.angle_beta   90.00
_cell.angle_gamma   90.00
#
_symmetry.space_group_name_H-M   'P 1'
#
loop_
_entity.id
_entity.type
_entity.pdbx_description
1 polymer ?
#
loop_
_entity_poly.entity_id
_entity_poly.type
_entity_poly.pdbx_seq_one_letter_code
_entity_poly.pdbx_strand_id
1 'polypeptide(L)'
;KFFIKADTVRNDAFALAKKLIDEDYIPDIMFVSMRGGAEMGNAMNEFFKFALGKNYKTIFATVVAHSYTDVQKKNDVVFDGWTYEPENVHLSHKVLVVDDICDSGATLKKISEKFRELGFEKDAVRFAVHDYKHFLYEGAASVNFVPDYFCTKHEIKNEEENIWVHYMSHELIGLSHEQFKENYLKEYPELEKIFAGIF
;
A
#
# COMPACT_ATOMS: atom_id res chain seq x y z
N LYS A 1 17.31 1.27 -7.48
CA LYS A 1 15.99 1.73 -7.01
C LYS A 1 15.16 2.21 -8.18
N PHE A 2 13.85 2.03 -8.10
CA PHE A 2 12.85 2.57 -9.02
C PHE A 2 12.07 3.66 -8.28
N PHE A 3 12.14 4.90 -8.75
CA PHE A 3 11.56 6.06 -8.06
C PHE A 3 10.17 6.39 -8.59
N ILE A 4 9.19 6.52 -7.69
CA ILE A 4 7.82 6.89 -8.01
C ILE A 4 7.52 8.26 -7.40
N LYS A 5 7.04 9.19 -8.23
CA LYS A 5 6.67 10.55 -7.80
C LYS A 5 5.37 10.55 -6.99
N ALA A 6 5.23 11.51 -6.09
CA ALA A 6 4.05 11.64 -5.26
C ALA A 6 2.76 11.86 -6.08
N ASP A 7 2.82 12.70 -7.11
CA ASP A 7 1.67 12.95 -7.99
C ASP A 7 1.28 11.73 -8.82
N THR A 8 2.22 10.86 -9.17
CA THR A 8 1.94 9.57 -9.83
C THR A 8 1.09 8.70 -8.90
N VAL A 9 1.51 8.49 -7.65
CA VAL A 9 0.74 7.69 -6.66
C VAL A 9 -0.67 8.23 -6.49
N ARG A 10 -0.81 9.55 -6.35
CA ARG A 10 -2.11 10.20 -6.18
C ARG A 10 -3.01 9.98 -7.41
N ASN A 11 -2.50 10.21 -8.62
CA ASN A 11 -3.28 10.13 -9.84
C ASN A 11 -3.70 8.67 -10.14
N ASP A 12 -2.81 7.73 -9.90
CA ASP A 12 -3.09 6.31 -10.05
C ASP A 12 -4.10 5.82 -9.00
N ALA A 13 -4.03 6.34 -7.76
CA ALA A 13 -5.03 6.11 -6.72
C ALA A 13 -6.43 6.58 -7.15
N PHE A 14 -6.55 7.74 -7.82
CA PHE A 14 -7.81 8.22 -8.37
C PHE A 14 -8.34 7.28 -9.46
N ALA A 15 -7.47 6.83 -10.37
CA ALA A 15 -7.85 5.90 -11.43
C ALA A 15 -8.31 4.55 -10.84
N LEU A 16 -7.64 4.06 -9.80
CA LEU A 16 -8.00 2.82 -9.13
C LEU A 16 -9.33 2.95 -8.38
N ALA A 17 -9.55 4.06 -7.67
CA ALA A 17 -10.83 4.34 -7.01
C ALA A 17 -11.99 4.44 -8.02
N LYS A 18 -11.75 5.07 -9.19
CA LYS A 18 -12.71 5.08 -10.29
C LYS A 18 -13.06 3.67 -10.76
N LYS A 19 -12.05 2.81 -10.94
CA LYS A 19 -12.23 1.41 -11.33
C LYS A 19 -13.10 0.65 -10.32
N LEU A 20 -12.88 0.83 -9.01
CA LEU A 20 -13.71 0.20 -7.99
C LEU A 20 -15.17 0.65 -8.09
N ILE A 21 -15.44 1.94 -8.36
CA ILE A 21 -16.81 2.44 -8.58
C ILE A 21 -17.43 1.77 -9.80
N ASP A 22 -16.69 1.66 -10.91
CA ASP A 22 -17.19 1.06 -12.15
C ASP A 22 -17.50 -0.44 -11.99
N GLU A 23 -16.82 -1.12 -11.06
CA GLU A 23 -17.05 -2.51 -10.70
C GLU A 23 -18.09 -2.69 -9.56
N ASP A 24 -18.77 -1.61 -9.18
CA ASP A 24 -19.76 -1.60 -8.07
C ASP A 24 -19.17 -2.09 -6.73
N TYR A 25 -17.86 -1.88 -6.53
CA TYR A 25 -17.22 -2.14 -5.26
C TYR A 25 -16.94 -0.84 -4.51
N ILE A 26 -17.94 -0.36 -3.80
CA ILE A 26 -17.84 0.83 -2.95
C ILE A 26 -17.61 0.37 -1.51
N PRO A 27 -16.46 0.69 -0.88
CA PRO A 27 -16.15 0.21 0.46
C PRO A 27 -16.97 0.94 1.53
N ASP A 28 -17.49 0.17 2.48
CA ASP A 28 -18.10 0.69 3.71
C ASP A 28 -17.00 1.09 4.72
N ILE A 29 -15.88 0.40 4.67
CA ILE A 29 -14.70 0.69 5.48
C ILE A 29 -13.41 0.52 4.66
N MET A 30 -12.47 1.44 4.85
CA MET A 30 -11.12 1.35 4.31
C MET A 30 -10.10 1.21 5.45
N PHE A 31 -9.27 0.18 5.39
CA PHE A 31 -8.10 0.04 6.24
C PHE A 31 -6.85 0.37 5.46
N VAL A 32 -6.16 1.41 5.88
CA VAL A 32 -4.92 1.86 5.25
C VAL A 32 -3.73 1.35 6.05
N SER A 33 -2.88 0.59 5.38
CA SER A 33 -1.63 0.07 5.97
C SER A 33 -0.64 1.21 6.17
N MET A 34 -0.25 1.41 7.42
CA MET A 34 0.66 2.50 7.76
C MET A 34 2.12 1.99 7.80
N ARG A 35 3.04 2.74 7.25
CA ARG A 35 2.93 4.14 6.76
C ARG A 35 2.73 4.22 5.25
N GLY A 36 3.14 3.17 4.50
CA GLY A 36 3.24 3.19 3.04
C GLY A 36 1.94 3.55 2.34
N GLY A 37 0.84 2.90 2.71
CA GLY A 37 -0.48 3.10 2.10
C GLY A 37 -1.13 4.46 2.35
N ALA A 38 -0.56 5.31 3.21
CA ALA A 38 -1.21 6.54 3.67
C ALA A 38 -1.61 7.49 2.54
N GLU A 39 -0.70 7.75 1.60
CA GLU A 39 -0.97 8.67 0.48
C GLU A 39 -2.03 8.11 -0.47
N MET A 40 -1.86 6.86 -0.88
CA MET A 40 -2.80 6.18 -1.76
C MET A 40 -4.19 6.08 -1.13
N GLY A 41 -4.26 5.63 0.12
CA GLY A 41 -5.53 5.49 0.85
C GLY A 41 -6.27 6.81 1.01
N ASN A 42 -5.56 7.88 1.35
CA ASN A 42 -6.14 9.22 1.47
C ASN A 42 -6.67 9.72 0.12
N ALA A 43 -5.89 9.57 -0.95
CA ALA A 43 -6.31 9.98 -2.29
C ALA A 43 -7.55 9.21 -2.76
N MET A 44 -7.60 7.88 -2.58
CA MET A 44 -8.77 7.06 -2.91
C MET A 44 -10.01 7.50 -2.13
N ASN A 45 -9.88 7.73 -0.82
CA ASN A 45 -10.98 8.16 0.03
C ASN A 45 -11.56 9.52 -0.42
N GLU A 46 -10.70 10.48 -0.74
CA GLU A 46 -11.14 11.78 -1.25
C GLU A 46 -11.80 11.66 -2.63
N PHE A 47 -11.31 10.77 -3.50
CA PHE A 47 -11.96 10.50 -4.78
C PHE A 47 -13.36 9.90 -4.59
N PHE A 48 -13.53 8.92 -3.70
CA PHE A 48 -14.85 8.34 -3.41
C PHE A 48 -15.82 9.41 -2.89
N LYS A 49 -15.39 10.27 -1.96
CA LYS A 49 -16.21 11.37 -1.45
C LYS A 49 -16.62 12.35 -2.54
N PHE A 50 -15.70 12.70 -3.43
CA PHE A 50 -15.96 13.60 -4.53
C PHE A 50 -16.94 12.99 -5.56
N ALA A 51 -16.68 11.75 -5.97
CA ALA A 51 -17.45 11.08 -7.02
C ALA A 51 -18.86 10.66 -6.57
N LEU A 52 -19.00 10.20 -5.32
CA LEU A 52 -20.24 9.67 -4.77
C LEU A 52 -21.05 10.70 -3.97
N GLY A 53 -20.43 11.84 -3.67
CA GLY A 53 -21.09 12.96 -3.04
C GLY A 53 -21.43 12.76 -1.56
N LYS A 54 -22.27 13.65 -1.03
CA LYS A 54 -22.55 13.77 0.42
C LYS A 54 -23.18 12.54 1.08
N ASN A 55 -23.73 11.64 0.30
CA ASN A 55 -24.39 10.43 0.80
C ASN A 55 -23.37 9.28 1.03
N TYR A 56 -22.18 9.38 0.48
CA TYR A 56 -21.13 8.40 0.71
C TYR A 56 -20.59 8.55 2.13
N LYS A 57 -20.64 7.45 2.86
CA LYS A 57 -20.09 7.34 4.21
C LYS A 57 -19.20 6.11 4.23
N THR A 58 -17.95 6.31 4.56
CA THR A 58 -17.01 5.23 4.80
C THR A 58 -16.30 5.46 6.13
N ILE A 59 -15.99 4.38 6.80
CA ILE A 59 -15.06 4.42 7.93
C ILE A 59 -13.66 4.39 7.34
N PHE A 60 -12.87 5.43 7.61
CA PHE A 60 -11.46 5.48 7.23
C PHE A 60 -10.61 5.13 8.44
N ALA A 61 -9.99 3.96 8.42
CA ALA A 61 -9.21 3.41 9.51
C ALA A 61 -7.79 3.08 9.05
N THR A 62 -6.89 2.88 10.00
CA THR A 62 -5.53 2.46 9.71
C THR A 62 -5.19 1.17 10.43
N VAL A 63 -4.27 0.42 9.85
CA VAL A 63 -3.60 -0.71 10.46
C VAL A 63 -2.10 -0.47 10.46
N VAL A 64 -1.45 -0.73 11.58
CA VAL A 64 0.01 -0.71 11.68
C VAL A 64 0.48 -2.15 11.79
N ALA A 65 1.27 -2.56 10.80
CA ALA A 65 1.88 -3.89 10.77
C ALA A 65 3.36 -3.77 10.44
N HIS A 66 4.18 -4.56 11.09
CA HIS A 66 5.60 -4.65 10.77
C HIS A 66 6.08 -6.10 10.72
N SER A 67 7.10 -6.34 9.91
CA SER A 67 7.78 -7.64 9.85
C SER A 67 8.94 -7.64 10.83
N TYR A 68 9.00 -8.62 11.70
CA TYR A 68 10.21 -8.88 12.49
C TYR A 68 11.29 -9.52 11.62
N THR A 69 12.46 -8.90 11.58
CA THR A 69 13.68 -9.46 10.98
C THR A 69 14.54 -10.20 12.01
N ASP A 70 13.94 -10.94 12.92
CA ASP A 70 14.73 -11.76 13.83
C ASP A 70 15.16 -13.05 13.11
N VAL A 71 16.43 -13.43 13.33
CA VAL A 71 17.12 -14.53 12.62
C VAL A 71 16.40 -15.89 12.77
N GLN A 72 15.50 -16.03 13.75
CA GLN A 72 14.75 -17.25 14.03
C GLN A 72 13.31 -17.26 13.52
N LYS A 73 12.74 -16.12 13.10
CA LYS A 73 11.36 -16.00 12.59
C LYS A 73 11.32 -15.12 11.34
N LYS A 74 11.84 -15.63 10.24
CA LYS A 74 11.69 -14.98 8.93
C LYS A 74 10.20 -14.88 8.58
N ASN A 75 9.71 -13.65 8.38
CA ASN A 75 8.38 -13.28 7.88
C ASN A 75 7.19 -13.37 8.88
N ASP A 76 7.42 -13.28 10.17
CA ASP A 76 6.30 -13.12 11.10
C ASP A 76 5.87 -11.65 11.11
N VAL A 77 4.66 -11.37 10.65
CA VAL A 77 4.05 -10.04 10.65
C VAL A 77 3.30 -9.87 11.96
N VAL A 78 3.59 -8.80 12.68
CA VAL A 78 2.89 -8.44 13.91
C VAL A 78 2.07 -7.18 13.67
N PHE A 79 0.85 -7.16 14.21
CA PHE A 79 0.02 -5.96 14.24
C PHE A 79 0.33 -5.16 15.49
N ASP A 80 0.75 -3.91 15.32
CA ASP A 80 0.95 -2.98 16.43
C ASP A 80 -0.35 -2.32 16.87
N GLY A 81 -1.32 -2.26 15.97
CA GLY A 81 -2.65 -1.74 16.30
C GLY A 81 -3.52 -1.42 15.09
N TRP A 82 -4.78 -1.21 15.41
CA TRP A 82 -5.84 -0.79 14.51
C TRP A 82 -6.49 0.47 15.07
N THR A 83 -6.81 1.46 14.25
CA THR A 83 -7.57 2.63 14.72
C THR A 83 -9.08 2.37 14.78
N TYR A 84 -9.52 1.29 14.16
CA TYR A 84 -10.85 0.71 14.27
C TYR A 84 -10.69 -0.81 14.30
N GLU A 85 -11.10 -1.46 15.37
CA GLU A 85 -10.90 -2.90 15.55
C GLU A 85 -11.67 -3.70 14.50
N PRO A 86 -11.03 -4.63 13.78
CA PRO A 86 -11.69 -5.45 12.76
C PRO A 86 -12.88 -6.24 13.30
N GLU A 87 -12.86 -6.62 14.57
CA GLU A 87 -13.95 -7.30 15.28
C GLU A 87 -15.25 -6.49 15.36
N ASN A 88 -15.14 -5.16 15.20
CA ASN A 88 -16.30 -4.26 15.23
C ASN A 88 -16.88 -4.03 13.82
N VAL A 89 -16.26 -4.57 12.79
CA VAL A 89 -16.74 -4.45 11.40
C VAL A 89 -17.87 -5.45 11.18
N HIS A 90 -18.99 -4.98 10.68
CA HIS A 90 -20.12 -5.87 10.37
C HIS A 90 -19.80 -6.76 9.16
N LEU A 91 -20.13 -8.05 9.23
CA LEU A 91 -19.78 -9.03 8.19
C LEU A 91 -20.38 -8.73 6.80
N SER A 92 -21.44 -7.92 6.72
CA SER A 92 -22.00 -7.48 5.45
C SER A 92 -21.28 -6.29 4.82
N HIS A 93 -20.32 -5.67 5.52
CA HIS A 93 -19.58 -4.54 4.99
C HIS A 93 -18.54 -4.98 3.95
N LYS A 94 -18.42 -4.17 2.90
CA LYS A 94 -17.32 -4.26 1.94
C LYS A 94 -16.09 -3.58 2.55
N VAL A 95 -15.03 -4.33 2.73
CA VAL A 95 -13.76 -3.89 3.33
C VAL A 95 -12.72 -3.70 2.23
N LEU A 96 -12.13 -2.51 2.14
CA LEU A 96 -10.98 -2.26 1.27
C LEU A 96 -9.72 -2.07 2.11
N VAL A 97 -8.72 -2.90 1.90
CA VAL A 97 -7.38 -2.74 2.48
C VAL A 97 -6.48 -2.09 1.44
N VAL A 98 -5.80 -1.00 1.82
CA VAL A 98 -4.94 -0.22 0.93
C VAL A 98 -3.51 -0.18 1.46
N ASP A 99 -2.55 -0.49 0.60
CA ASP A 99 -1.12 -0.35 0.88
C ASP A 99 -0.40 0.27 -0.33
N ASP A 100 0.85 0.71 -0.17
CA ASP A 100 1.66 1.18 -1.30
C ASP A 100 2.15 0.03 -2.17
N ILE A 101 2.63 -1.04 -1.56
CA ILE A 101 3.22 -2.15 -2.28
C ILE A 101 2.86 -3.52 -1.68
N CYS A 102 2.53 -4.45 -2.56
CA CYS A 102 2.60 -5.88 -2.27
C CYS A 102 3.98 -6.41 -2.67
N ASP A 103 4.95 -6.32 -1.77
CA ASP A 103 6.32 -6.83 -2.01
C ASP A 103 6.34 -8.34 -1.81
N SER A 104 6.64 -8.85 -0.63
CA SER A 104 6.55 -10.30 -0.34
C SER A 104 5.12 -10.81 -0.22
N GLY A 105 4.16 -9.94 0.01
CA GLY A 105 2.75 -10.27 0.27
C GLY A 105 2.45 -10.67 1.71
N ALA A 106 3.45 -10.76 2.59
CA ALA A 106 3.27 -11.25 3.96
C ALA A 106 2.29 -10.42 4.78
N THR A 107 2.39 -9.10 4.72
CA THR A 107 1.50 -8.17 5.45
C THR A 107 0.05 -8.34 5.01
N LEU A 108 -0.20 -8.27 3.70
CA LEU A 108 -1.56 -8.37 3.16
C LEU A 108 -2.18 -9.74 3.40
N LYS A 109 -1.37 -10.82 3.30
CA LYS A 109 -1.81 -12.16 3.64
C LYS A 109 -2.24 -12.26 5.10
N LYS A 110 -1.47 -11.70 6.03
CA LYS A 110 -1.79 -11.72 7.46
C LYS A 110 -3.07 -10.94 7.76
N ILE A 111 -3.27 -9.78 7.11
CA ILE A 111 -4.52 -9.02 7.20
C ILE A 111 -5.69 -9.84 6.66
N SER A 112 -5.53 -10.49 5.51
CA SER A 112 -6.54 -11.37 4.90
C SER A 112 -6.92 -12.53 5.82
N GLU A 113 -5.93 -13.17 6.47
CA GLU A 113 -6.15 -14.24 7.44
C GLU A 113 -6.96 -13.75 8.64
N LYS A 114 -6.65 -12.55 9.16
CA LYS A 114 -7.40 -11.93 10.26
C LYS A 114 -8.88 -11.75 9.92
N PHE A 115 -9.21 -11.19 8.75
CA PHE A 115 -10.61 -11.02 8.33
C PHE A 115 -11.31 -12.36 8.09
N ARG A 116 -10.62 -13.36 7.54
CA ARG A 116 -11.16 -14.70 7.37
C ARG A 116 -11.47 -15.37 8.71
N GLU A 117 -10.60 -15.23 9.71
CA GLU A 117 -10.83 -15.74 11.08
C GLU A 117 -12.04 -15.10 11.73
N LEU A 118 -12.34 -13.84 11.41
CA LEU A 118 -13.54 -13.12 11.85
C LEU A 118 -14.81 -13.53 11.09
N GLY A 119 -14.71 -14.37 10.06
CA GLY A 119 -15.84 -14.89 9.30
C GLY A 119 -16.24 -14.08 8.08
N PHE A 120 -15.39 -13.16 7.61
CA PHE A 120 -15.67 -12.45 6.36
C PHE A 120 -15.54 -13.36 5.15
N GLU A 121 -16.48 -13.23 4.22
CA GLU A 121 -16.39 -13.86 2.91
C GLU A 121 -15.26 -13.25 2.09
N LYS A 122 -14.66 -14.05 1.20
CA LYS A 122 -13.51 -13.64 0.40
C LYS A 122 -13.76 -12.35 -0.39
N ASP A 123 -14.93 -12.25 -1.00
CA ASP A 123 -15.27 -11.10 -1.87
C ASP A 123 -15.69 -9.84 -1.09
N ALA A 124 -15.93 -9.98 0.22
CA ALA A 124 -16.22 -8.84 1.10
C ALA A 124 -14.97 -8.05 1.47
N VAL A 125 -13.77 -8.65 1.38
CA VAL A 125 -12.50 -8.01 1.72
C VAL A 125 -11.61 -8.00 0.49
N ARG A 126 -11.32 -6.83 -0.04
CA ARG A 126 -10.44 -6.64 -1.20
C ARG A 126 -9.21 -5.82 -0.86
N PHE A 127 -8.16 -6.04 -1.62
CA PHE A 127 -6.84 -5.47 -1.41
C PHE A 127 -6.43 -4.65 -2.63
N ALA A 128 -6.04 -3.40 -2.39
CA ALA A 128 -5.59 -2.47 -3.41
C ALA A 128 -4.19 -1.97 -3.08
N VAL A 129 -3.27 -2.05 -4.04
CA VAL A 129 -1.90 -1.56 -3.89
C VAL A 129 -1.50 -0.71 -5.11
N HIS A 130 -0.50 0.15 -4.95
CA HIS A 130 0.07 0.83 -6.10
C HIS A 130 0.95 -0.14 -6.90
N ASP A 131 1.89 -0.81 -6.25
CA ASP A 131 2.82 -1.74 -6.88
C ASP A 131 2.62 -3.17 -6.39
N TYR A 132 2.66 -4.12 -7.32
CA TYR A 132 2.60 -5.55 -7.02
C TYR A 132 3.82 -6.25 -7.60
N LYS A 133 4.66 -6.86 -6.75
CA LYS A 133 5.77 -7.72 -7.17
C LYS A 133 5.30 -9.16 -7.32
N HIS A 134 5.35 -9.65 -8.53
CA HIS A 134 5.04 -11.03 -8.87
C HIS A 134 6.32 -11.81 -9.14
N PHE A 135 6.72 -12.62 -8.18
CA PHE A 135 7.94 -13.43 -8.27
C PHE A 135 7.70 -14.69 -9.10
N LEU A 136 8.54 -14.88 -10.12
CA LEU A 136 8.46 -15.99 -11.10
C LEU A 136 9.58 -17.03 -10.92
N TYR A 137 10.36 -16.95 -9.84
CA TYR A 137 11.47 -17.86 -9.59
C TYR A 137 11.34 -18.56 -8.23
N GLU A 138 11.90 -19.76 -8.13
CA GLU A 138 11.92 -20.54 -6.89
C GLU A 138 12.85 -19.92 -5.85
N GLY A 139 12.48 -20.04 -4.58
CA GLY A 139 13.26 -19.47 -3.45
C GLY A 139 13.02 -18.01 -3.18
N ALA A 140 12.16 -17.34 -3.93
CA ALA A 140 11.74 -15.97 -3.61
C ALA A 140 11.08 -15.91 -2.22
N ALA A 141 11.40 -14.87 -1.46
CA ALA A 141 10.79 -14.61 -0.15
C ALA A 141 9.36 -14.03 -0.31
N SER A 142 8.49 -14.76 -1.01
CA SER A 142 7.11 -14.39 -1.28
C SER A 142 6.15 -15.43 -0.73
N VAL A 143 5.02 -14.97 -0.20
CA VAL A 143 3.94 -15.85 0.30
C VAL A 143 2.82 -16.06 -0.73
N ASN A 144 3.06 -15.71 -1.99
CA ASN A 144 2.12 -15.86 -3.12
C ASN A 144 0.75 -15.21 -2.87
N PHE A 145 0.74 -14.03 -2.24
CA PHE A 145 -0.46 -13.23 -2.11
C PHE A 145 -0.64 -12.37 -3.36
N VAL A 146 -1.83 -12.40 -3.94
CA VAL A 146 -2.17 -11.57 -5.12
C VAL A 146 -3.22 -10.56 -4.68
N PRO A 147 -2.92 -9.24 -4.73
CA PRO A 147 -3.91 -8.21 -4.45
C PRO A 147 -4.99 -8.18 -5.53
N ASP A 148 -6.22 -7.78 -5.17
CA ASP A 148 -7.34 -7.71 -6.10
C ASP A 148 -7.16 -6.58 -7.11
N TYR A 149 -6.52 -5.48 -6.65
CA TYR A 149 -6.26 -4.29 -7.44
C TYR A 149 -4.82 -3.84 -7.29
N PHE A 150 -4.22 -3.45 -8.40
CA PHE A 150 -2.89 -2.83 -8.44
C PHE A 150 -2.78 -1.89 -9.64
N CYS A 151 -1.96 -0.85 -9.50
CA CYS A 151 -1.69 0.09 -10.59
C CYS A 151 -0.58 -0.47 -11.50
N THR A 152 0.49 -0.98 -10.91
CA THR A 152 1.65 -1.52 -11.62
C THR A 152 1.99 -2.92 -11.14
N LYS A 153 2.26 -3.83 -12.09
CA LYS A 153 2.76 -5.19 -11.82
C LYS A 153 4.21 -5.30 -12.24
N HIS A 154 5.07 -5.71 -11.31
CA HIS A 154 6.48 -6.02 -11.57
C HIS A 154 6.67 -7.54 -11.62
N GLU A 155 7.03 -8.06 -12.76
CA GLU A 155 7.40 -9.47 -12.91
C GLU A 155 8.87 -9.66 -12.60
N ILE A 156 9.18 -10.35 -11.50
CA ILE A 156 10.53 -10.56 -10.98
C ILE A 156 10.97 -11.98 -11.34
N LYS A 157 11.88 -12.11 -12.29
CA LYS A 157 12.34 -13.40 -12.82
C LYS A 157 13.55 -14.00 -12.09
N ASN A 158 14.26 -13.17 -11.35
CA ASN A 158 15.44 -13.54 -10.56
C ASN A 158 15.68 -12.50 -9.46
N GLU A 159 16.61 -12.75 -8.57
CA GLU A 159 16.92 -11.88 -7.44
C GLU A 159 17.49 -10.51 -7.84
N GLU A 160 18.22 -10.42 -8.95
CA GLU A 160 18.80 -9.18 -9.45
C GLU A 160 17.73 -8.19 -9.96
N GLU A 161 16.61 -8.71 -10.45
CA GLU A 161 15.46 -7.90 -10.89
C GLU A 161 14.61 -7.40 -9.70
N ASN A 162 14.81 -7.92 -8.49
CA ASN A 162 14.09 -7.50 -7.30
C ASN A 162 14.64 -6.17 -6.77
N ILE A 163 14.38 -5.09 -7.49
CA ILE A 163 14.80 -3.74 -7.12
C ILE A 163 13.86 -3.11 -6.09
N TRP A 164 14.42 -2.19 -5.30
CA TRP A 164 13.62 -1.41 -4.36
C TRP A 164 12.74 -0.40 -5.10
N VAL A 165 11.43 -0.46 -4.88
CA VAL A 165 10.49 0.58 -5.30
C VAL A 165 10.52 1.68 -4.23
N HIS A 166 10.86 2.89 -4.63
CA HIS A 166 11.07 4.03 -3.74
C HIS A 166 10.02 5.10 -4.00
N TYR A 167 9.19 5.35 -3.00
CA TYR A 167 8.12 6.33 -3.07
C TYR A 167 8.61 7.70 -2.59
N MET A 168 8.72 8.64 -3.51
CA MET A 168 9.22 10.00 -3.22
C MET A 168 8.28 10.79 -2.29
N SER A 169 7.06 10.33 -2.11
CA SER A 169 6.06 10.94 -1.25
C SER A 169 6.36 10.79 0.25
N HIS A 170 6.99 9.68 0.65
CA HIS A 170 7.14 9.36 2.08
C HIS A 170 8.45 8.66 2.44
N GLU A 171 9.34 8.39 1.48
CA GLU A 171 10.60 7.71 1.73
C GLU A 171 11.80 8.64 1.51
N LEU A 172 12.68 8.75 2.51
CA LEU A 172 13.99 9.40 2.39
C LEU A 172 15.11 8.47 2.84
N ILE A 173 14.76 7.45 3.62
CA ILE A 173 15.74 6.54 4.22
C ILE A 173 16.48 5.72 3.16
N GLY A 174 17.77 5.51 3.35
CA GLY A 174 18.60 4.73 2.43
C GLY A 174 18.88 5.39 1.08
N LEU A 175 18.65 6.70 0.94
CA LEU A 175 19.13 7.48 -0.20
C LEU A 175 20.59 7.88 -0.02
N SER A 176 21.38 7.72 -1.09
CA SER A 176 22.66 8.42 -1.18
C SER A 176 22.43 9.89 -1.54
N HIS A 177 23.42 10.75 -1.24
CA HIS A 177 23.39 12.15 -1.64
C HIS A 177 23.20 12.32 -3.17
N GLU A 178 23.86 11.49 -3.97
CA GLU A 178 23.73 11.49 -5.42
C GLU A 178 22.30 11.12 -5.86
N GLN A 179 21.72 10.05 -5.32
CA GLN A 179 20.33 9.67 -5.58
C GLN A 179 19.34 10.76 -5.21
N PHE A 180 19.58 11.45 -4.07
CA PHE A 180 18.74 12.58 -3.66
C PHE A 180 18.83 13.73 -4.67
N LYS A 181 20.04 14.11 -5.10
CA LYS A 181 20.23 15.16 -6.11
C LYS A 181 19.54 14.82 -7.43
N GLU A 182 19.79 13.62 -7.95
CA GLU A 182 19.31 13.22 -9.26
C GLU A 182 17.78 13.06 -9.34
N ASN A 183 17.14 12.66 -8.26
CA ASN A 183 15.71 12.36 -8.25
C ASN A 183 14.91 13.47 -7.57
N TYR A 184 15.30 13.88 -6.35
CA TYR A 184 14.52 14.85 -5.59
C TYR A 184 14.81 16.30 -5.99
N LEU A 185 16.09 16.74 -6.00
CA LEU A 185 16.41 18.14 -6.32
C LEU A 185 16.15 18.48 -7.80
N LYS A 186 16.25 17.50 -8.70
CA LYS A 186 15.88 17.71 -10.10
C LYS A 186 14.38 17.96 -10.27
N GLU A 187 13.55 17.29 -9.48
CA GLU A 187 12.10 17.42 -9.52
C GLU A 187 11.60 18.59 -8.65
N TYR A 188 12.22 18.80 -7.49
CA TYR A 188 11.84 19.78 -6.47
C TYR A 188 13.05 20.62 -6.07
N PRO A 189 13.51 21.58 -6.91
CA PRO A 189 14.73 22.35 -6.64
C PRO A 189 14.69 23.16 -5.33
N GLU A 190 13.49 23.52 -4.85
CA GLU A 190 13.31 24.22 -3.59
C GLU A 190 13.79 23.43 -2.37
N LEU A 191 13.88 22.11 -2.46
CA LEU A 191 14.37 21.25 -1.39
C LEU A 191 15.86 21.46 -1.10
N GLU A 192 16.64 22.01 -2.04
CA GLU A 192 18.07 22.25 -1.83
C GLU A 192 18.32 23.13 -0.59
N LYS A 193 17.52 24.17 -0.40
CA LYS A 193 17.63 25.05 0.76
C LYS A 193 17.21 24.36 2.06
N ILE A 194 16.22 23.45 2.00
CA ILE A 194 15.69 22.73 3.16
C ILE A 194 16.72 21.72 3.67
N PHE A 195 17.41 21.06 2.73
CA PHE A 195 18.39 20.01 3.04
C PHE A 195 19.84 20.52 3.15
N ALA A 196 20.06 21.84 3.02
CA ALA A 196 21.38 22.42 3.16
C ALA A 196 21.99 22.08 4.55
N GLY A 197 23.18 21.42 4.53
CA GLY A 197 23.89 21.01 5.76
C GLY A 197 23.43 19.70 6.38
N ILE A 198 22.51 18.96 5.75
CA ILE A 198 22.11 17.62 6.18
C ILE A 198 22.99 16.55 5.51
N PHE A 199 23.49 16.83 4.30
CA PHE A 199 24.35 15.95 3.51
C PHE A 199 25.79 16.50 3.44
#